data_04f4a95055042fb9c352db7afd7d7cd1
#
_entry.id   04f4a95055042fb9c352db7afd7d7cd1
#
_cell.length_a   1.000
_cell.length_b   1.000
_cell.length_c   1.000
_cell.angle_alpha   90.00
_cell.angle_beta   90.00
_cell.angle_gamma   90.00
#
_symmetry.space_group_name_H-M   'P 1'
#
loop_
_entity.id
_entity.type
_entity.pdbx_description
1 polymer ?
#
loop_
_entity_poly.entity_id
_entity_poly.type
_entity_poly.pdbx_seq_one_letter_code
_entity_poly.pdbx_strand_id
1 'polypeptide(L)'
;MPFSYLIEKDDETYLVPGVNLRSVGTIRDAQKWPKRDKRTDQQRLDMINYNLLSPYTIYKMMKAVGILKNLQELVGETSEVYYYQNTRIKGSSLRTALNLYGMAINKFLGNSLIKRLEGTDFRSMEEVWSQLKPTSSAGRGEWLDLSGLILPREELDGLIEKVEEGKITSLEAIEEFFAAMHSNYYDMEWTWAYDMLEEYYGVNLSSISAAQIVDLVRRWQDSVIGLDNLLYKDAKKEFSLTFMTGFGVDGSDKEKQEDFEGVRGAFESNPFVTAVKEHIVVKRALGDELIERMERLF
;
A
#
# COMPACT_ATOMS: atom_id res chain seq x y z
N MET A 1 -4.45 -14.03 4.10
CA MET A 1 -3.81 -12.76 4.48
C MET A 1 -3.04 -12.21 3.29
N PRO A 2 -3.13 -10.93 2.94
CA PRO A 2 -2.47 -10.38 1.75
C PRO A 2 -0.95 -10.31 1.92
N PHE A 3 -0.23 -10.27 0.78
CA PHE A 3 1.23 -10.17 0.72
C PHE A 3 1.99 -11.23 1.54
N SER A 4 1.47 -12.44 1.62
CA SER A 4 1.99 -13.54 2.43
C SER A 4 2.72 -14.58 1.59
N TYR A 5 3.60 -15.34 2.24
CA TYR A 5 4.12 -16.60 1.71
C TYR A 5 3.51 -17.79 2.47
N LEU A 6 3.32 -18.89 1.76
CA LEU A 6 3.15 -20.22 2.31
C LEU A 6 4.45 -21.02 2.10
N ILE A 7 4.95 -21.61 3.16
CA ILE A 7 6.18 -22.40 3.15
C ILE A 7 5.84 -23.81 3.64
N GLU A 8 6.02 -24.80 2.78
CA GLU A 8 5.90 -26.21 3.15
C GLU A 8 7.26 -26.74 3.60
N LYS A 9 7.31 -27.29 4.80
CA LYS A 9 8.53 -27.86 5.38
C LYS A 9 8.17 -28.95 6.39
N ASP A 10 8.78 -30.13 6.26
CA ASP A 10 8.64 -31.25 7.18
C ASP A 10 7.15 -31.62 7.46
N ASP A 11 6.36 -31.74 6.38
CA ASP A 11 4.90 -32.00 6.41
C ASP A 11 4.05 -30.92 7.11
N GLU A 12 4.63 -29.75 7.38
CA GLU A 12 3.97 -28.61 7.99
C GLU A 12 3.89 -27.42 7.02
N THR A 13 2.76 -26.70 7.06
CA THR A 13 2.60 -25.48 6.29
C THR A 13 2.73 -24.25 7.20
N TYR A 14 3.69 -23.37 6.86
CA TYR A 14 3.90 -22.12 7.56
C TYR A 14 3.37 -20.96 6.74
N LEU A 15 2.57 -20.08 7.38
CA LEU A 15 2.14 -18.80 6.84
C LEU A 15 3.08 -17.69 7.34
N VAL A 16 3.62 -16.91 6.42
CA VAL A 16 4.45 -15.72 6.72
C VAL A 16 3.70 -14.47 6.23
N PRO A 17 2.86 -13.86 7.07
CA PRO A 17 1.98 -12.78 6.64
C PRO A 17 2.75 -11.50 6.32
N GLY A 18 2.31 -10.75 5.30
CA GLY A 18 2.80 -9.42 4.98
C GLY A 18 4.24 -9.31 4.47
N VAL A 19 4.96 -10.42 4.35
CA VAL A 19 6.40 -10.40 4.03
C VAL A 19 6.74 -9.72 2.71
N ASN A 20 5.85 -9.79 1.73
CA ASN A 20 6.04 -9.19 0.40
C ASN A 20 5.95 -7.66 0.39
N LEU A 21 5.41 -7.04 1.44
CA LEU A 21 5.39 -5.57 1.57
C LEU A 21 6.79 -4.95 1.66
N ARG A 22 7.79 -5.73 2.04
CA ARG A 22 9.20 -5.31 2.12
C ARG A 22 10.09 -5.95 1.04
N SER A 23 9.53 -6.63 0.07
CA SER A 23 10.28 -7.31 -1.00
C SER A 23 10.60 -6.34 -2.13
N VAL A 24 11.87 -6.17 -2.43
CA VAL A 24 12.36 -5.40 -3.58
C VAL A 24 11.77 -5.90 -4.89
N GLY A 25 11.68 -7.24 -5.06
CA GLY A 25 11.10 -7.87 -6.25
C GLY A 25 9.65 -7.43 -6.47
N THR A 26 8.80 -7.53 -5.43
CA THR A 26 7.39 -7.13 -5.50
C THR A 26 7.23 -5.66 -5.87
N ILE A 27 8.00 -4.76 -5.25
CA ILE A 27 7.90 -3.32 -5.51
C ILE A 27 8.41 -2.97 -6.90
N ARG A 28 9.55 -3.54 -7.34
CA ARG A 28 10.08 -3.33 -8.70
C ARG A 28 9.10 -3.81 -9.77
N ASP A 29 8.47 -4.95 -9.56
CA ASP A 29 7.53 -5.50 -10.54
C ASP A 29 6.25 -4.65 -10.61
N ALA A 30 5.69 -4.25 -9.49
CA ALA A 30 4.55 -3.34 -9.46
C ALA A 30 4.82 -2.01 -10.20
N GLN A 31 6.05 -1.47 -10.09
CA GLN A 31 6.46 -0.25 -10.81
C GLN A 31 6.70 -0.47 -12.31
N LYS A 32 7.09 -1.68 -12.71
CA LYS A 32 7.42 -1.99 -14.11
C LYS A 32 6.19 -2.27 -14.97
N TRP A 33 5.16 -2.90 -14.42
CA TRP A 33 3.98 -3.32 -15.17
C TRP A 33 3.30 -2.17 -15.91
N PRO A 34 2.97 -1.02 -15.26
CA PRO A 34 2.36 0.12 -15.97
C PRO A 34 3.25 0.65 -17.11
N LYS A 35 4.59 0.63 -16.91
CA LYS A 35 5.55 1.12 -17.89
C LYS A 35 5.72 0.18 -19.11
N ARG A 36 5.39 -1.09 -18.95
CA ARG A 36 5.47 -2.09 -20.03
C ARG A 36 4.26 -2.06 -20.95
N ASP A 37 3.15 -1.57 -20.50
CA ASP A 37 1.96 -1.39 -21.32
C ASP A 37 2.20 -0.27 -22.34
N LYS A 38 2.31 -0.66 -23.60
CA LYS A 38 2.55 0.24 -24.73
C LYS A 38 1.29 0.49 -25.55
N ARG A 39 0.17 -0.06 -25.15
CA ARG A 39 -1.12 0.14 -25.83
C ARG A 39 -1.56 1.60 -25.68
N THR A 40 -2.19 2.14 -26.71
CA THR A 40 -2.91 3.41 -26.63
C THR A 40 -4.21 3.23 -25.85
N ASP A 41 -4.81 4.32 -25.36
CA ASP A 41 -6.07 4.24 -24.62
C ASP A 41 -7.18 3.55 -25.42
N GLN A 42 -7.21 3.76 -26.74
CA GLN A 42 -8.14 3.08 -27.66
C GLN A 42 -7.88 1.57 -27.81
N GLN A 43 -6.65 1.11 -27.55
CA GLN A 43 -6.27 -0.30 -27.63
C GLN A 43 -6.42 -1.01 -26.27
N ARG A 44 -6.64 -0.27 -25.19
CA ARG A 44 -6.87 -0.84 -23.86
C ARG A 44 -8.33 -1.21 -23.74
N LEU A 45 -8.57 -2.51 -23.76
CA LEU A 45 -9.88 -3.09 -23.47
C LEU A 45 -10.05 -3.44 -21.98
N ASP A 46 -8.99 -3.35 -21.21
CA ASP A 46 -8.92 -3.62 -19.78
C ASP A 46 -8.70 -2.31 -18.98
N MET A 47 -9.28 -2.24 -17.80
CA MET A 47 -9.22 -1.08 -16.91
C MET A 47 -8.48 -1.46 -15.63
N ILE A 48 -7.23 -1.92 -15.78
CA ILE A 48 -6.44 -2.45 -14.68
C ILE A 48 -5.93 -1.33 -13.79
N ASN A 49 -6.17 -1.45 -12.48
CA ASN A 49 -5.55 -0.64 -11.46
C ASN A 49 -4.23 -1.28 -11.01
N TYR A 50 -3.11 -0.64 -11.32
CA TYR A 50 -1.77 -1.12 -10.96
C TYR A 50 -1.30 -0.70 -9.57
N ASN A 51 -2.16 -0.06 -8.76
CA ASN A 51 -1.80 0.34 -7.40
C ASN A 51 -1.65 -0.89 -6.51
N LEU A 52 -0.47 -1.05 -5.91
CA LEU A 52 -0.19 -2.14 -4.98
C LEU A 52 -1.08 -2.06 -3.73
N LEU A 53 -1.34 -0.85 -3.27
CA LEU A 53 -2.24 -0.56 -2.17
C LEU A 53 -3.51 0.09 -2.73
N SER A 54 -4.65 -0.45 -2.34
CA SER A 54 -5.99 -0.02 -2.76
C SER A 54 -6.97 -0.24 -1.61
N PRO A 55 -8.17 0.34 -1.63
CA PRO A 55 -9.20 0.05 -0.63
C PRO A 55 -9.41 -1.45 -0.41
N TYR A 56 -9.43 -2.24 -1.48
CA TYR A 56 -9.54 -3.70 -1.44
C TYR A 56 -8.42 -4.37 -0.66
N THR A 57 -7.15 -4.05 -0.96
CA THR A 57 -5.99 -4.67 -0.30
C THR A 57 -5.83 -4.20 1.13
N ILE A 58 -6.07 -2.90 1.39
CA ILE A 58 -5.98 -2.31 2.74
C ILE A 58 -7.05 -2.87 3.66
N TYR A 59 -8.29 -3.01 3.21
CA TYR A 59 -9.34 -3.62 4.02
C TYR A 59 -9.00 -5.06 4.42
N LYS A 60 -8.43 -5.83 3.49
CA LYS A 60 -7.93 -7.19 3.80
C LYS A 60 -6.76 -7.18 4.80
N MET A 61 -5.91 -6.15 4.77
CA MET A 61 -4.86 -6.00 5.78
C MET A 61 -5.43 -5.63 7.15
N MET A 62 -6.43 -4.75 7.22
CA MET A 62 -7.12 -4.41 8.48
C MET A 62 -7.77 -5.66 9.10
N LYS A 63 -8.46 -6.48 8.30
CA LYS A 63 -8.97 -7.79 8.75
C LYS A 63 -7.86 -8.73 9.23
N ALA A 64 -6.73 -8.78 8.51
CA ALA A 64 -5.58 -9.58 8.91
C ALA A 64 -4.99 -9.13 10.25
N VAL A 65 -4.88 -7.81 10.48
CA VAL A 65 -4.44 -7.24 11.77
C VAL A 65 -5.37 -7.68 12.90
N GLY A 66 -6.69 -7.62 12.71
CA GLY A 66 -7.67 -8.11 13.69
C GLY A 66 -7.47 -9.60 14.02
N ILE A 67 -7.31 -10.45 12.99
CA ILE A 67 -7.05 -11.88 13.20
C ILE A 67 -5.74 -12.11 13.97
N LEU A 68 -4.65 -11.43 13.60
CA LEU A 68 -3.35 -11.61 14.25
C LEU A 68 -3.36 -11.14 15.71
N LYS A 69 -4.07 -10.04 16.02
CA LYS A 69 -4.27 -9.56 17.38
C LYS A 69 -5.08 -10.57 18.22
N ASN A 70 -6.17 -11.07 17.67
CA ASN A 70 -6.99 -12.09 18.35
C ASN A 70 -6.18 -13.36 18.65
N LEU A 71 -5.28 -13.79 17.75
CA LEU A 71 -4.39 -14.91 18.02
C LEU A 71 -3.43 -14.61 19.19
N GLN A 72 -2.92 -13.38 19.31
CA GLN A 72 -2.10 -12.97 20.45
C GLN A 72 -2.90 -12.94 21.75
N GLU A 73 -4.12 -12.45 21.74
CA GLU A 73 -5.01 -12.42 22.91
C GLU A 73 -5.35 -13.83 23.40
N LEU A 74 -5.61 -14.77 22.48
CA LEU A 74 -6.00 -16.14 22.82
C LEU A 74 -4.84 -17.01 23.32
N VAL A 75 -3.63 -16.83 22.79
CA VAL A 75 -2.47 -17.71 23.02
C VAL A 75 -1.39 -17.04 23.86
N GLY A 76 -1.35 -15.69 23.88
CA GLY A 76 -0.33 -14.87 24.51
C GLY A 76 0.65 -14.26 23.51
N GLU A 77 1.09 -13.03 23.76
CA GLU A 77 1.96 -12.25 22.87
C GLU A 77 3.37 -12.85 22.68
N THR A 78 3.83 -13.62 23.64
CA THR A 78 5.17 -14.22 23.64
C THR A 78 5.22 -15.61 23.04
N SER A 79 4.10 -16.14 22.55
CA SER A 79 4.06 -17.48 21.94
C SER A 79 5.04 -17.58 20.76
N GLU A 80 5.73 -18.72 20.68
CA GLU A 80 6.64 -18.99 19.56
C GLU A 80 5.90 -19.37 18.29
N VAL A 81 4.69 -19.98 18.41
CA VAL A 81 3.88 -20.47 17.30
C VAL A 81 2.41 -20.19 17.56
N TYR A 82 1.73 -19.71 16.53
CA TYR A 82 0.28 -19.54 16.47
C TYR A 82 -0.30 -20.42 15.36
N TYR A 83 -1.52 -20.86 15.54
CA TYR A 83 -2.24 -21.68 14.54
C TYR A 83 -3.37 -20.87 13.93
N TYR A 84 -3.38 -20.82 12.60
CA TYR A 84 -4.43 -20.18 11.83
C TYR A 84 -4.87 -21.08 10.68
N GLN A 85 -6.12 -21.56 10.73
CA GLN A 85 -6.61 -22.60 9.82
C GLN A 85 -5.65 -23.84 9.86
N ASN A 86 -5.21 -24.30 8.70
CA ASN A 86 -4.28 -25.43 8.59
C ASN A 86 -2.80 -24.99 8.53
N THR A 87 -2.48 -23.78 9.00
CA THR A 87 -1.13 -23.23 8.92
C THR A 87 -0.59 -22.85 10.30
N ARG A 88 0.74 -22.79 10.40
CA ARG A 88 1.48 -22.29 11.54
C ARG A 88 2.06 -20.92 11.24
N ILE A 89 1.99 -20.01 12.18
CA ILE A 89 2.60 -18.67 12.12
C ILE A 89 3.63 -18.60 13.23
N LYS A 90 4.92 -18.40 12.88
CA LYS A 90 5.96 -18.16 13.90
C LYS A 90 5.67 -16.84 14.61
N GLY A 91 5.90 -16.79 15.95
CA GLY A 91 5.66 -15.58 16.73
C GLY A 91 6.42 -14.35 16.23
N SER A 92 7.65 -14.54 15.75
CA SER A 92 8.42 -13.47 15.08
C SER A 92 7.77 -12.98 13.79
N SER A 93 7.22 -13.90 13.00
CA SER A 93 6.51 -13.57 11.73
C SER A 93 5.21 -12.83 12.01
N LEU A 94 4.47 -13.22 13.04
CA LEU A 94 3.24 -12.56 13.44
C LEU A 94 3.50 -11.10 13.86
N ARG A 95 4.48 -10.88 14.74
CA ARG A 95 4.86 -9.52 15.19
C ARG A 95 5.34 -8.65 14.02
N THR A 96 6.14 -9.24 13.12
CA THR A 96 6.59 -8.55 11.89
C THR A 96 5.40 -8.19 11.00
N ALA A 97 4.43 -9.09 10.83
CA ALA A 97 3.25 -8.84 10.02
C ALA A 97 2.37 -7.70 10.57
N LEU A 98 2.14 -7.67 11.89
CA LEU A 98 1.41 -6.57 12.53
C LEU A 98 2.06 -5.21 12.25
N ASN A 99 3.39 -5.13 12.35
CA ASN A 99 4.14 -3.91 12.03
C ASN A 99 4.05 -3.55 10.54
N LEU A 100 4.25 -4.51 9.63
CA LEU A 100 4.21 -4.27 8.18
C LEU A 100 2.82 -3.84 7.71
N TYR A 101 1.76 -4.52 8.17
CA TYR A 101 0.39 -4.13 7.84
C TYR A 101 0.04 -2.76 8.43
N GLY A 102 0.43 -2.48 9.68
CA GLY A 102 0.26 -1.16 10.28
C GLY A 102 0.91 -0.05 9.46
N MET A 103 2.17 -0.23 9.04
CA MET A 103 2.86 0.73 8.18
C MET A 103 2.19 0.88 6.80
N ALA A 104 1.71 -0.22 6.19
CA ALA A 104 1.02 -0.15 4.90
C ALA A 104 -0.33 0.58 4.99
N ILE A 105 -1.10 0.33 6.05
CA ILE A 105 -2.36 1.03 6.33
C ILE A 105 -2.10 2.52 6.55
N ASN A 106 -1.14 2.87 7.43
CA ASN A 106 -0.77 4.26 7.69
C ASN A 106 -0.29 4.97 6.41
N LYS A 107 0.51 4.29 5.59
CA LYS A 107 0.97 4.82 4.30
C LYS A 107 -0.20 5.12 3.37
N PHE A 108 -1.14 4.20 3.22
CA PHE A 108 -2.27 4.37 2.31
C PHE A 108 -3.22 5.48 2.78
N LEU A 109 -3.70 5.38 4.01
CA LEU A 109 -4.64 6.37 4.57
C LEU A 109 -4.01 7.77 4.66
N GLY A 110 -2.74 7.82 5.06
CA GLY A 110 -2.00 9.09 5.09
C GLY A 110 -1.74 9.68 3.71
N ASN A 111 -1.42 8.87 2.69
CA ASN A 111 -1.31 9.36 1.31
C ASN A 111 -2.63 9.99 0.84
N SER A 112 -3.77 9.35 1.13
CA SER A 112 -5.09 9.85 0.76
C SER A 112 -5.39 11.18 1.46
N LEU A 113 -5.08 11.30 2.75
CA LEU A 113 -5.23 12.55 3.52
C LEU A 113 -4.33 13.67 2.96
N ILE A 114 -3.04 13.38 2.75
CA ILE A 114 -2.06 14.36 2.29
C ILE A 114 -2.43 14.87 0.90
N LYS A 115 -2.84 13.99 -0.01
CA LYS A 115 -3.27 14.37 -1.37
C LYS A 115 -4.43 15.39 -1.36
N ARG A 116 -5.27 15.40 -0.32
CA ARG A 116 -6.35 16.38 -0.16
C ARG A 116 -5.87 17.71 0.43
N LEU A 117 -4.79 17.69 1.20
CA LEU A 117 -4.29 18.86 1.92
C LEU A 117 -3.07 19.52 1.24
N GLU A 118 -2.34 18.78 0.38
CA GLU A 118 -1.16 19.33 -0.29
C GLU A 118 -1.52 20.47 -1.25
N GLY A 119 -0.61 21.44 -1.39
CA GLY A 119 -0.74 22.56 -2.34
C GLY A 119 -1.74 23.64 -1.94
N THR A 120 -2.42 23.54 -0.79
CA THR A 120 -3.40 24.51 -0.32
C THR A 120 -2.92 25.19 0.96
N ASP A 121 -2.88 26.53 0.98
CA ASP A 121 -2.67 27.32 2.20
C ASP A 121 -4.01 27.60 2.86
N PHE A 122 -4.28 26.92 3.96
CA PHE A 122 -5.49 27.09 4.75
C PHE A 122 -5.36 28.28 5.71
N ARG A 123 -6.44 29.02 5.88
CA ARG A 123 -6.52 30.15 6.81
C ARG A 123 -7.25 29.80 8.11
N SER A 124 -8.03 28.72 8.08
CA SER A 124 -8.79 28.24 9.22
C SER A 124 -9.04 26.73 9.12
N MET A 125 -9.43 26.13 10.23
CA MET A 125 -9.82 24.72 10.27
C MET A 125 -11.12 24.44 9.49
N GLU A 126 -12.01 25.41 9.36
CA GLU A 126 -13.23 25.28 8.55
C GLU A 126 -12.91 25.06 7.06
N GLU A 127 -11.86 25.73 6.55
CA GLU A 127 -11.38 25.49 5.18
C GLU A 127 -10.81 24.07 5.05
N VAL A 128 -10.07 23.59 6.04
CA VAL A 128 -9.56 22.22 6.08
C VAL A 128 -10.70 21.20 6.07
N TRP A 129 -11.70 21.36 6.94
CA TRP A 129 -12.85 20.44 7.00
C TRP A 129 -13.64 20.44 5.68
N SER A 130 -13.81 21.61 5.06
CA SER A 130 -14.46 21.73 3.75
C SER A 130 -13.70 20.99 2.67
N GLN A 131 -12.36 21.08 2.65
CA GLN A 131 -11.48 20.40 1.70
C GLN A 131 -11.48 18.87 1.90
N LEU A 132 -11.55 18.41 3.14
CA LEU A 132 -11.58 16.99 3.47
C LEU A 132 -12.94 16.34 3.14
N LYS A 133 -14.03 17.08 3.14
CA LYS A 133 -15.37 16.53 2.94
C LYS A 133 -15.48 15.82 1.58
N PRO A 134 -15.89 14.52 1.55
CA PRO A 134 -16.16 13.85 0.29
C PRO A 134 -17.25 14.55 -0.53
N THR A 135 -17.07 14.61 -1.84
CA THR A 135 -18.04 15.23 -2.76
C THR A 135 -19.18 14.29 -3.16
N SER A 136 -19.02 13.00 -2.90
CA SER A 136 -19.95 11.93 -3.26
C SER A 136 -19.97 10.86 -2.16
N SER A 137 -21.03 10.07 -2.12
CA SER A 137 -21.11 8.84 -1.30
C SER A 137 -20.52 7.61 -2.01
N ALA A 138 -20.27 7.71 -3.31
CA ALA A 138 -19.67 6.63 -4.09
C ALA A 138 -18.29 6.26 -3.52
N GLY A 139 -18.04 4.98 -3.38
CA GLY A 139 -16.78 4.48 -2.82
C GLY A 139 -16.89 3.91 -1.41
N ARG A 140 -17.98 4.13 -0.69
CA ARG A 140 -18.18 3.59 0.66
C ARG A 140 -18.28 2.07 0.68
N GLY A 141 -18.01 1.48 1.84
CA GLY A 141 -18.20 0.06 2.10
C GLY A 141 -17.14 -0.86 1.49
N GLU A 142 -17.53 -2.04 1.09
CA GLU A 142 -16.64 -3.07 0.56
C GLU A 142 -16.20 -2.77 -0.88
N TRP A 143 -14.93 -3.06 -1.17
CA TRP A 143 -14.38 -2.98 -2.51
C TRP A 143 -14.04 -4.37 -3.06
N LEU A 144 -14.12 -4.52 -4.37
CA LEU A 144 -13.87 -5.75 -5.11
C LEU A 144 -12.69 -5.57 -6.07
N ASP A 145 -12.12 -6.71 -6.43
CA ASP A 145 -11.13 -6.84 -7.50
C ASP A 145 -11.73 -7.74 -8.60
N LEU A 146 -12.08 -7.13 -9.72
CA LEU A 146 -12.57 -7.81 -10.90
C LEU A 146 -11.45 -7.93 -11.92
N SER A 147 -10.56 -8.89 -11.72
CA SER A 147 -9.41 -9.15 -12.60
C SER A 147 -8.53 -7.91 -12.84
N GLY A 148 -8.33 -7.13 -11.78
CA GLY A 148 -7.50 -5.92 -11.81
C GLY A 148 -8.29 -4.60 -11.87
N LEU A 149 -9.56 -4.61 -12.24
CA LEU A 149 -10.45 -3.47 -12.03
C LEU A 149 -10.91 -3.44 -10.57
N ILE A 150 -10.50 -2.42 -9.84
CA ILE A 150 -10.83 -2.23 -8.43
C ILE A 150 -11.97 -1.23 -8.31
N LEU A 151 -13.10 -1.63 -7.73
CA LEU A 151 -14.28 -0.79 -7.60
C LEU A 151 -15.11 -1.14 -6.35
N PRO A 152 -15.98 -0.20 -5.87
CA PRO A 152 -16.90 -0.46 -4.77
C PRO A 152 -17.94 -1.53 -5.13
N ARG A 153 -18.26 -2.42 -4.18
CA ARG A 153 -19.29 -3.44 -4.35
C ARG A 153 -20.67 -2.84 -4.65
N GLU A 154 -21.05 -1.79 -3.93
CA GLU A 154 -22.35 -1.14 -4.08
C GLU A 154 -22.58 -0.64 -5.52
N GLU A 155 -21.55 -0.09 -6.14
CA GLU A 155 -21.64 0.38 -7.54
C GLU A 155 -21.84 -0.80 -8.50
N LEU A 156 -21.14 -1.93 -8.27
CA LEU A 156 -21.31 -3.13 -9.07
C LEU A 156 -22.70 -3.75 -8.88
N ASP A 157 -23.17 -3.84 -7.65
CA ASP A 157 -24.51 -4.38 -7.34
C ASP A 157 -25.59 -3.51 -8.02
N GLY A 158 -25.44 -2.18 -8.00
CA GLY A 158 -26.32 -1.26 -8.74
C GLY A 158 -26.26 -1.41 -10.26
N LEU A 159 -25.11 -1.80 -10.84
CA LEU A 159 -25.04 -2.17 -12.26
C LEU A 159 -25.81 -3.44 -12.53
N ILE A 160 -25.64 -4.48 -11.69
CA ILE A 160 -26.32 -5.77 -11.84
C ILE A 160 -27.83 -5.57 -11.79
N GLU A 161 -28.35 -4.82 -10.82
CA GLU A 161 -29.77 -4.48 -10.72
C GLU A 161 -30.31 -3.83 -12.00
N LYS A 162 -29.58 -2.84 -12.55
CA LYS A 162 -29.97 -2.18 -13.80
C LYS A 162 -29.99 -3.12 -15.01
N VAL A 163 -29.10 -4.10 -15.06
CA VAL A 163 -29.09 -5.13 -16.10
C VAL A 163 -30.28 -6.07 -15.92
N GLU A 164 -30.56 -6.55 -14.71
CA GLU A 164 -31.68 -7.43 -14.39
C GLU A 164 -33.04 -6.76 -14.67
N GLU A 165 -33.16 -5.47 -14.40
CA GLU A 165 -34.35 -4.68 -14.71
C GLU A 165 -34.49 -4.31 -16.19
N GLY A 166 -33.52 -4.68 -17.04
CA GLY A 166 -33.50 -4.35 -18.45
C GLY A 166 -33.26 -2.87 -18.78
N LYS A 167 -32.72 -2.11 -17.84
CA LYS A 167 -32.33 -0.70 -18.04
C LYS A 167 -30.99 -0.59 -18.79
N ILE A 168 -30.14 -1.58 -18.63
CA ILE A 168 -28.88 -1.72 -19.35
C ILE A 168 -28.96 -3.02 -20.16
N THR A 169 -28.89 -2.92 -21.50
CA THR A 169 -29.11 -4.04 -22.41
C THR A 169 -28.00 -4.23 -23.43
N SER A 170 -26.98 -3.36 -23.41
CA SER A 170 -25.86 -3.43 -24.36
C SER A 170 -24.52 -3.57 -23.64
N LEU A 171 -23.54 -4.18 -24.31
CA LEU A 171 -22.17 -4.29 -23.81
C LEU A 171 -21.49 -2.93 -23.72
N GLU A 172 -21.78 -2.03 -24.67
CA GLU A 172 -21.25 -0.68 -24.68
C GLU A 172 -21.62 0.10 -23.43
N ALA A 173 -22.87 -0.03 -22.95
CA ALA A 173 -23.32 0.64 -21.72
C ALA A 173 -22.64 0.04 -20.46
N ILE A 174 -22.30 -1.24 -20.47
CA ILE A 174 -21.50 -1.87 -19.40
C ILE A 174 -20.05 -1.38 -19.44
N GLU A 175 -19.45 -1.26 -20.63
CA GLU A 175 -18.10 -0.72 -20.80
C GLU A 175 -18.03 0.76 -20.38
N GLU A 176 -19.03 1.57 -20.70
CA GLU A 176 -19.15 2.96 -20.25
C GLU A 176 -19.23 3.06 -18.72
N PHE A 177 -19.96 2.16 -18.07
CA PHE A 177 -20.02 2.09 -16.63
C PHE A 177 -18.64 1.82 -16.02
N PHE A 178 -17.93 0.79 -16.49
CA PHE A 178 -16.59 0.48 -15.98
C PHE A 178 -15.57 1.57 -16.29
N ALA A 179 -15.67 2.23 -17.44
CA ALA A 179 -14.84 3.40 -17.77
C ALA A 179 -15.09 4.56 -16.79
N ALA A 180 -16.34 4.80 -16.41
CA ALA A 180 -16.69 5.80 -15.40
C ALA A 180 -16.13 5.42 -14.02
N MET A 181 -16.22 4.16 -13.61
CA MET A 181 -15.62 3.68 -12.34
C MET A 181 -14.10 3.88 -12.34
N HIS A 182 -13.42 3.54 -13.43
CA HIS A 182 -11.99 3.74 -13.56
C HIS A 182 -11.60 5.22 -13.51
N SER A 183 -12.33 6.08 -14.19
CA SER A 183 -12.06 7.53 -14.23
C SER A 183 -12.28 8.22 -12.89
N ASN A 184 -13.28 7.76 -12.11
CA ASN A 184 -13.62 8.31 -10.80
C ASN A 184 -12.93 7.58 -9.63
N TYR A 185 -12.01 6.66 -9.92
CA TYR A 185 -11.38 5.81 -8.92
C TYR A 185 -10.86 6.59 -7.70
N TYR A 186 -10.10 7.66 -7.92
CA TYR A 186 -9.46 8.39 -6.82
C TYR A 186 -10.42 9.20 -5.95
N ASP A 187 -11.55 9.64 -6.49
CA ASP A 187 -12.59 10.31 -5.70
C ASP A 187 -13.35 9.30 -4.84
N MET A 188 -13.65 8.12 -5.39
CA MET A 188 -14.22 7.01 -4.64
C MET A 188 -13.25 6.46 -3.58
N GLU A 189 -11.95 6.34 -3.93
CA GLU A 189 -10.89 5.96 -2.98
C GLU A 189 -10.82 6.93 -1.81
N TRP A 190 -10.93 8.24 -2.07
CA TRP A 190 -10.96 9.23 -1.00
C TRP A 190 -12.18 9.08 -0.10
N THR A 191 -13.37 8.88 -0.67
CA THR A 191 -14.59 8.65 0.12
C THR A 191 -14.43 7.45 1.06
N TRP A 192 -13.86 6.37 0.56
CA TRP A 192 -13.53 5.20 1.38
C TRP A 192 -12.47 5.50 2.44
N ALA A 193 -11.40 6.17 2.07
CA ALA A 193 -10.32 6.52 2.97
C ALA A 193 -10.78 7.46 4.09
N TYR A 194 -11.72 8.36 3.79
CA TYR A 194 -12.34 9.25 4.78
C TYR A 194 -13.02 8.44 5.89
N ASP A 195 -13.90 7.50 5.53
CA ASP A 195 -14.58 6.65 6.49
C ASP A 195 -13.57 5.78 7.29
N MET A 196 -12.54 5.25 6.62
CA MET A 196 -11.52 4.42 7.27
C MET A 196 -10.58 5.22 8.18
N LEU A 197 -10.29 6.48 7.87
CA LEU A 197 -9.55 7.37 8.77
C LEU A 197 -10.31 7.58 10.09
N GLU A 198 -11.64 7.81 9.99
CA GLU A 198 -12.49 7.96 11.17
C GLU A 198 -12.56 6.66 11.99
N GLU A 199 -12.79 5.52 11.33
CA GLU A 199 -12.89 4.21 11.99
C GLU A 199 -11.56 3.74 12.59
N TYR A 200 -10.47 3.80 11.81
CA TYR A 200 -9.19 3.21 12.20
C TYR A 200 -8.45 4.02 13.28
N TYR A 201 -8.55 5.36 13.22
CA TYR A 201 -7.87 6.23 14.19
C TYR A 201 -8.81 6.80 15.26
N GLY A 202 -10.11 6.58 15.17
CA GLY A 202 -11.09 7.12 16.11
C GLY A 202 -11.19 8.64 16.08
N VAL A 203 -11.00 9.26 14.92
CA VAL A 203 -11.10 10.70 14.72
C VAL A 203 -12.39 11.06 13.98
N ASN A 204 -12.85 12.29 14.14
CA ASN A 204 -13.97 12.84 13.34
C ASN A 204 -13.40 13.90 12.40
N LEU A 205 -13.32 13.58 11.10
CA LEU A 205 -12.70 14.45 10.10
C LEU A 205 -13.49 15.73 9.85
N SER A 206 -14.79 15.76 10.15
CA SER A 206 -15.61 16.98 10.05
C SER A 206 -15.36 18.01 11.17
N SER A 207 -14.61 17.61 12.21
CA SER A 207 -14.24 18.46 13.36
C SER A 207 -12.82 18.18 13.85
N ILE A 208 -11.99 17.54 13.04
CA ILE A 208 -10.61 17.19 13.38
C ILE A 208 -9.81 18.47 13.71
N SER A 209 -8.99 18.41 14.76
CA SER A 209 -8.09 19.52 15.10
C SER A 209 -6.80 19.48 14.28
N ALA A 210 -6.13 20.62 14.15
CA ALA A 210 -4.82 20.71 13.52
C ALA A 210 -3.80 19.77 14.18
N ALA A 211 -3.81 19.65 15.51
CA ALA A 211 -2.95 18.73 16.25
C ALA A 211 -3.18 17.25 15.87
N GLN A 212 -4.43 16.84 15.69
CA GLN A 212 -4.77 15.50 15.25
C GLN A 212 -4.29 15.24 13.80
N ILE A 213 -4.41 16.22 12.91
CA ILE A 213 -3.88 16.12 11.55
C ILE A 213 -2.36 15.96 11.58
N VAL A 214 -1.66 16.76 12.39
CA VAL A 214 -0.21 16.65 12.59
C VAL A 214 0.18 15.24 13.06
N ASP A 215 -0.55 14.65 14.01
CA ASP A 215 -0.29 13.28 14.46
C ASP A 215 -0.48 12.25 13.32
N LEU A 216 -1.54 12.37 12.52
CA LEU A 216 -1.77 11.51 11.36
C LEU A 216 -0.66 11.65 10.31
N VAL A 217 -0.19 12.87 10.04
CA VAL A 217 0.91 13.12 9.09
C VAL A 217 2.22 12.53 9.61
N ARG A 218 2.53 12.66 10.89
CA ARG A 218 3.72 12.04 11.50
C ARG A 218 3.67 10.51 11.40
N ARG A 219 2.54 9.88 11.72
CA ARG A 219 2.34 8.42 11.57
C ARG A 219 2.55 7.97 10.12
N TRP A 220 2.04 8.73 9.16
CA TRP A 220 2.27 8.47 7.75
C TRP A 220 3.75 8.58 7.39
N GLN A 221 4.41 9.66 7.78
CA GLN A 221 5.81 9.92 7.46
C GLN A 221 6.71 8.81 8.03
N ASP A 222 6.54 8.43 9.29
CA ASP A 222 7.27 7.33 9.93
C ASP A 222 7.06 6.01 9.20
N SER A 223 5.82 5.74 8.78
CA SER A 223 5.46 4.49 8.11
C SER A 223 6.03 4.40 6.69
N VAL A 224 5.96 5.48 5.91
CA VAL A 224 6.53 5.53 4.55
C VAL A 224 8.04 5.38 4.60
N ILE A 225 8.72 6.16 5.45
CA ILE A 225 10.17 6.10 5.63
C ILE A 225 10.59 4.73 6.18
N GLY A 226 9.80 4.17 7.10
CA GLY A 226 10.02 2.83 7.66
C GLY A 226 10.00 1.75 6.59
N LEU A 227 8.99 1.74 5.71
CA LEU A 227 8.89 0.80 4.59
C LEU A 227 10.04 0.97 3.59
N ASP A 228 10.40 2.20 3.23
CA ASP A 228 11.50 2.48 2.31
C ASP A 228 12.86 2.03 2.89
N ASN A 229 13.07 2.21 4.20
CA ASN A 229 14.26 1.70 4.88
C ASN A 229 14.32 0.16 4.88
N LEU A 230 13.17 -0.53 4.93
CA LEU A 230 13.12 -1.99 4.79
C LEU A 230 13.47 -2.42 3.36
N LEU A 231 12.97 -1.69 2.35
CA LEU A 231 13.35 -1.93 0.94
C LEU A 231 14.83 -1.68 0.70
N TYR A 232 15.39 -0.61 1.25
CA TYR A 232 16.83 -0.33 1.18
C TYR A 232 17.67 -1.49 1.77
N LYS A 233 17.26 -1.98 2.95
CA LYS A 233 17.93 -3.11 3.60
C LYS A 233 17.80 -4.41 2.80
N ASP A 234 16.66 -4.64 2.16
CA ASP A 234 16.43 -5.81 1.32
C ASP A 234 17.26 -5.73 0.03
N ALA A 235 17.29 -4.56 -0.62
CA ALA A 235 18.14 -4.31 -1.78
C ALA A 235 19.63 -4.57 -1.47
N LYS A 236 20.10 -4.18 -0.28
CA LYS A 236 21.50 -4.39 0.12
C LYS A 236 21.89 -5.87 0.15
N LYS A 237 20.94 -6.78 0.41
CA LYS A 237 21.22 -8.23 0.41
C LYS A 237 21.57 -8.74 -0.98
N GLU A 238 21.04 -8.15 -2.05
CA GLU A 238 21.36 -8.52 -3.43
C GLU A 238 22.82 -8.20 -3.79
N PHE A 239 23.50 -7.39 -2.99
CA PHE A 239 24.92 -7.02 -3.14
C PHE A 239 25.80 -7.70 -2.08
N SER A 240 25.33 -8.75 -1.44
CA SER A 240 26.12 -9.53 -0.48
C SER A 240 27.11 -10.45 -1.21
N LEU A 241 28.19 -10.82 -0.50
CA LEU A 241 29.21 -11.75 -1.01
C LEU A 241 28.62 -13.06 -1.51
N THR A 242 27.55 -13.57 -0.85
CA THR A 242 26.83 -14.78 -1.25
C THR A 242 26.19 -14.66 -2.64
N PHE A 243 25.69 -13.47 -2.99
CA PHE A 243 25.19 -13.21 -4.33
C PHE A 243 26.31 -13.03 -5.36
N MET A 244 27.42 -12.41 -4.96
CA MET A 244 28.58 -12.22 -5.82
C MET A 244 29.24 -13.54 -6.23
N THR A 245 29.26 -14.53 -5.37
CA THR A 245 29.80 -15.88 -5.68
C THR A 245 29.04 -16.60 -6.80
N GLY A 246 27.79 -16.24 -7.08
CA GLY A 246 27.01 -16.74 -8.21
C GLY A 246 27.46 -16.21 -9.58
N PHE A 247 28.37 -15.22 -9.64
CA PHE A 247 28.90 -14.65 -10.88
C PHE A 247 30.17 -15.36 -11.40
N GLY A 248 30.58 -16.46 -10.78
CA GLY A 248 31.47 -17.43 -11.40
C GLY A 248 32.93 -17.06 -11.54
N VAL A 249 33.37 -15.99 -10.87
CA VAL A 249 34.80 -15.62 -10.88
C VAL A 249 35.53 -16.40 -9.79
N ASP A 250 36.52 -17.19 -10.18
CA ASP A 250 37.52 -17.77 -9.27
C ASP A 250 38.53 -16.68 -8.93
N GLY A 251 38.61 -16.30 -7.67
CA GLY A 251 39.54 -15.27 -7.25
C GLY A 251 39.29 -14.77 -5.82
N SER A 252 39.99 -13.72 -5.43
CA SER A 252 39.79 -13.07 -4.15
C SER A 252 38.42 -12.39 -4.07
N ASP A 253 37.94 -12.10 -2.86
CA ASP A 253 36.68 -11.38 -2.65
C ASP A 253 36.68 -9.99 -3.34
N LYS A 254 37.86 -9.37 -3.49
CA LYS A 254 38.02 -8.11 -4.19
C LYS A 254 37.76 -8.27 -5.69
N GLU A 255 38.34 -9.27 -6.32
CA GLU A 255 38.14 -9.57 -7.77
C GLU A 255 36.69 -9.92 -8.06
N LYS A 256 36.05 -10.72 -7.20
CA LYS A 256 34.62 -11.04 -7.28
C LYS A 256 33.74 -9.81 -7.17
N GLN A 257 34.08 -8.88 -6.28
CA GLN A 257 33.34 -7.63 -6.12
C GLN A 257 33.51 -6.71 -7.32
N GLU A 258 34.74 -6.57 -7.85
CA GLU A 258 35.04 -5.77 -9.03
C GLU A 258 34.27 -6.29 -10.26
N ASP A 259 34.25 -7.60 -10.48
CA ASP A 259 33.49 -8.22 -11.57
C ASP A 259 31.97 -8.04 -11.42
N PHE A 260 31.44 -8.26 -10.20
CA PHE A 260 30.03 -8.04 -9.90
C PHE A 260 29.62 -6.58 -10.13
N GLU A 261 30.42 -5.63 -9.65
CA GLU A 261 30.17 -4.19 -9.83
C GLU A 261 30.34 -3.77 -11.29
N GLY A 262 31.23 -4.39 -12.05
CA GLY A 262 31.37 -4.18 -13.48
C GLY A 262 30.11 -4.55 -14.28
N VAL A 263 29.38 -5.59 -13.84
CA VAL A 263 28.15 -6.06 -14.50
C VAL A 263 26.91 -5.36 -13.96
N ARG A 264 26.82 -5.17 -12.63
CA ARG A 264 25.62 -4.70 -11.94
C ARG A 264 25.68 -3.26 -11.49
N GLY A 265 26.87 -2.65 -11.51
CA GLY A 265 27.13 -1.37 -10.86
C GLY A 265 27.29 -1.49 -9.34
N ALA A 266 27.90 -0.49 -8.73
CA ALA A 266 28.01 -0.42 -7.27
C ALA A 266 26.63 -0.20 -6.63
N PHE A 267 26.46 -0.71 -5.40
CA PHE A 267 25.19 -0.59 -4.66
C PHE A 267 24.71 0.87 -4.56
N GLU A 268 25.61 1.78 -4.24
CA GLU A 268 25.27 3.20 -4.03
C GLU A 268 24.83 3.92 -5.32
N SER A 269 25.25 3.43 -6.49
CA SER A 269 24.87 3.97 -7.81
C SER A 269 23.72 3.20 -8.46
N ASN A 270 23.17 2.18 -7.79
CA ASN A 270 22.05 1.42 -8.33
C ASN A 270 20.80 2.31 -8.44
N PRO A 271 20.13 2.39 -9.61
CA PRO A 271 18.98 3.28 -9.82
C PRO A 271 17.82 3.05 -8.85
N PHE A 272 17.57 1.80 -8.45
CA PHE A 272 16.54 1.49 -7.47
C PHE A 272 16.90 2.03 -6.08
N VAL A 273 18.16 1.85 -5.66
CA VAL A 273 18.67 2.34 -4.37
C VAL A 273 18.61 3.87 -4.31
N THR A 274 19.06 4.53 -5.39
CA THR A 274 18.99 6.00 -5.52
C THR A 274 17.54 6.48 -5.42
N ALA A 275 16.62 5.86 -6.17
CA ALA A 275 15.20 6.22 -6.14
C ALA A 275 14.57 6.04 -4.74
N VAL A 276 14.94 4.98 -3.99
CA VAL A 276 14.46 4.78 -2.61
C VAL A 276 14.97 5.89 -1.69
N LYS A 277 16.25 6.27 -1.79
CA LYS A 277 16.84 7.36 -1.00
C LYS A 277 16.17 8.70 -1.30
N GLU A 278 15.97 9.02 -2.57
CA GLU A 278 15.27 10.24 -3.01
C GLU A 278 13.82 10.26 -2.51
N HIS A 279 13.12 9.14 -2.58
CA HIS A 279 11.76 9.03 -2.08
C HIS A 279 11.67 9.31 -0.57
N ILE A 280 12.61 8.80 0.25
CA ILE A 280 12.69 9.12 1.68
C ILE A 280 12.84 10.63 1.91
N VAL A 281 13.72 11.29 1.18
CA VAL A 281 13.95 12.75 1.32
C VAL A 281 12.70 13.54 0.94
N VAL A 282 12.09 13.21 -0.20
CA VAL A 282 10.87 13.87 -0.68
C VAL A 282 9.70 13.69 0.29
N LYS A 283 9.52 12.47 0.80
CA LYS A 283 8.41 12.19 1.75
C LYS A 283 8.60 12.86 3.10
N ARG A 284 9.84 12.97 3.55
CA ARG A 284 10.17 13.74 4.77
C ARG A 284 9.82 15.22 4.58
N ALA A 285 10.31 15.83 3.51
CA ALA A 285 10.06 17.24 3.23
C ALA A 285 8.56 17.55 3.09
N LEU A 286 7.81 16.69 2.40
CA LEU A 286 6.35 16.85 2.24
C LEU A 286 5.62 16.77 3.59
N GLY A 287 6.01 15.84 4.46
CA GLY A 287 5.41 15.73 5.79
C GLY A 287 5.73 16.94 6.66
N ASP A 288 6.99 17.37 6.69
CA ASP A 288 7.45 18.51 7.47
C ASP A 288 6.74 19.81 7.03
N GLU A 289 6.62 20.04 5.71
CA GLU A 289 5.89 21.18 5.15
C GLU A 289 4.42 21.19 5.58
N LEU A 290 3.73 20.06 5.48
CA LEU A 290 2.33 19.99 5.88
C LEU A 290 2.14 20.17 7.39
N ILE A 291 3.04 19.61 8.21
CA ILE A 291 3.06 19.81 9.66
C ILE A 291 3.17 21.31 9.98
N GLU A 292 4.17 22.01 9.41
CA GLU A 292 4.34 23.44 9.62
C GLU A 292 3.11 24.26 9.23
N ARG A 293 2.44 23.88 8.13
CA ARG A 293 1.21 24.55 7.68
C ARG A 293 0.06 24.33 8.65
N MET A 294 -0.11 23.12 9.17
CA MET A 294 -1.15 22.82 10.16
C MET A 294 -0.86 23.48 11.51
N GLU A 295 0.42 23.54 11.93
CA GLU A 295 0.82 24.19 13.18
C GLU A 295 0.54 25.71 13.20
N ARG A 296 0.43 26.37 12.04
CA ARG A 296 0.00 27.78 11.96
C ARG A 296 -1.50 27.99 12.25
N LEU A 297 -2.27 26.91 12.29
CA LEU A 297 -3.72 26.95 12.57
C LEU A 297 -4.07 26.63 14.04
N PHE A 298 -3.04 26.48 14.91
CA PHE A 298 -3.21 26.21 16.35
C PHE A 298 -3.73 27.44 17.10
#